data_00fb935e3e14542158245a2563015f34
#
_entry.id   00fb935e3e14542158245a2563015f34
#
_cell.length_a   1.000
_cell.length_b   1.000
_cell.length_c   1.000
_cell.angle_alpha   90.00
_cell.angle_beta   90.00
_cell.angle_gamma   90.00
#
_symmetry.space_group_name_H-M   'P 1'
#
loop_
_entity.id
_entity.type
_entity.pdbx_description
1 polymer ?
#
loop_
_entity_poly.entity_id
_entity_poly.type
_entity_poly.pdbx_seq_one_letter_code
_entity_poly.pdbx_strand_id
1 'polypeptide(L)'
;MELTIFTANCVGNPANALYPNKAKIENKDDMMAVISRDHVCAEFKNCHRSIDDFLSSDVEVMDCDNDHSDDSNDWITAEKYDELFPDVSYILVPRRNDGKVKGKRSARPRHHIYFPHSKITSADEV
;
A
#
# COMPACT_ATOMS: atom_id res chain seq x y z
N MET A 1 9.55 -8.43 10.07
CA MET A 1 9.08 -7.95 8.77
C MET A 1 9.70 -6.59 8.49
N GLU A 2 10.28 -6.40 7.33
CA GLU A 2 10.92 -5.15 6.95
C GLU A 2 10.53 -4.77 5.52
N LEU A 3 10.14 -3.52 5.31
CA LEU A 3 9.86 -2.98 4.00
C LEU A 3 10.26 -1.50 3.94
N THR A 4 10.38 -0.94 2.73
CA THR A 4 10.84 0.44 2.54
C THR A 4 9.77 1.25 1.81
N ILE A 5 9.40 2.39 2.39
CA ILE A 5 8.43 3.34 1.83
C ILE A 5 9.16 4.65 1.54
N PHE A 6 8.82 5.30 0.43
CA PHE A 6 9.36 6.61 0.06
C PHE A 6 8.25 7.65 0.11
N THR A 7 8.43 8.70 0.90
CA THR A 7 7.40 9.72 1.11
C THR A 7 7.74 11.03 0.43
N ALA A 8 6.66 11.75 0.09
CA ALA A 8 6.74 13.11 -0.45
C ALA A 8 6.82 14.13 0.67
N ASN A 9 7.16 15.37 0.31
CA ASN A 9 7.12 16.53 1.23
C ASN A 9 5.73 17.18 1.26
N CYS A 10 4.76 16.63 0.54
CA CYS A 10 3.39 17.13 0.47
C CYS A 10 2.40 16.01 0.85
N VAL A 11 1.14 16.40 1.06
CA VAL A 11 0.04 15.48 1.35
C VAL A 11 -1.13 15.80 0.43
N GLY A 12 -1.64 14.76 -0.26
CA GLY A 12 -2.84 14.90 -1.08
C GLY A 12 -2.63 15.65 -2.40
N ASN A 13 -1.42 15.64 -2.95
CA ASN A 13 -1.14 16.27 -4.24
C ASN A 13 -0.93 15.20 -5.33
N PRO A 14 -1.95 14.86 -6.12
CA PRO A 14 -1.84 13.82 -7.14
C PRO A 14 -0.89 14.19 -8.29
N ALA A 15 -0.56 15.47 -8.45
CA ALA A 15 0.40 15.93 -9.46
C ALA A 15 1.85 15.78 -9.02
N ASN A 16 2.10 15.47 -7.74
CA ASN A 16 3.46 15.31 -7.24
C ASN A 16 4.08 14.02 -7.79
N ALA A 17 5.33 14.11 -8.24
CA ALA A 17 6.10 12.96 -8.72
C ALA A 17 7.40 12.75 -7.93
N LEU A 18 7.67 13.56 -6.89
CA LEU A 18 8.90 13.50 -6.11
C LEU A 18 8.65 12.91 -4.72
N TYR A 19 9.43 11.89 -4.38
CA TYR A 19 9.34 11.15 -3.12
C TYR A 19 10.74 11.00 -2.51
N PRO A 20 11.29 12.07 -1.92
CA PRO A 20 12.70 12.10 -1.51
C PRO A 20 13.01 11.46 -0.17
N ASN A 21 11.99 11.16 0.65
CA ASN A 21 12.20 10.71 2.02
C ASN A 21 12.08 9.20 2.12
N LYS A 22 13.18 8.54 2.46
CA LYS A 22 13.22 7.08 2.65
C LYS A 22 12.85 6.71 4.08
N ALA A 23 11.89 5.82 4.24
CA ALA A 23 11.46 5.32 5.53
C ALA A 23 11.54 3.79 5.57
N LYS A 24 12.23 3.26 6.57
CA LYS A 24 12.34 1.84 6.81
C LYS A 24 11.26 1.42 7.79
N ILE A 25 10.44 0.45 7.42
CA ILE A 25 9.29 0.01 8.20
C ILE A 25 9.61 -1.36 8.79
N GLU A 26 9.79 -1.42 10.10
CA GLU A 26 10.08 -2.65 10.81
C GLU A 26 8.92 -3.08 11.70
N ASN A 27 8.04 -2.13 12.05
CA ASN A 27 6.91 -2.38 12.94
C ASN A 27 5.74 -1.46 12.62
N LYS A 28 4.65 -1.63 13.36
CA LYS A 28 3.42 -0.86 13.17
C LYS A 28 3.62 0.65 13.39
N ASP A 29 4.41 1.03 14.39
CA ASP A 29 4.64 2.44 14.71
C ASP A 29 5.39 3.15 13.57
N ASP A 30 6.35 2.49 12.94
CA ASP A 30 7.06 3.02 11.78
C ASP A 30 6.07 3.30 10.64
N MET A 31 5.14 2.37 10.40
CA MET A 31 4.14 2.52 9.34
C MET A 31 3.20 3.68 9.64
N MET A 32 2.74 3.82 10.88
CA MET A 32 1.85 4.90 11.27
C MET A 32 2.47 6.28 11.11
N ALA A 33 3.78 6.39 11.18
CA ALA A 33 4.47 7.65 10.96
C ALA A 33 4.45 8.13 9.51
N VAL A 34 4.21 7.24 8.54
CA VAL A 34 4.32 7.57 7.11
C VAL A 34 3.00 7.42 6.32
N ILE A 35 2.02 6.68 6.83
CA ILE A 35 0.79 6.36 6.07
C ILE A 35 -0.07 7.59 5.75
N SER A 36 0.05 8.67 6.52
CA SER A 36 -0.69 9.92 6.28
C SER A 36 -0.06 10.79 5.20
N ARG A 37 1.16 10.46 4.75
CA ARG A 37 1.87 11.20 3.72
C ARG A 37 1.69 10.54 2.36
N ASP A 38 1.77 11.33 1.30
CA ASP A 38 1.84 10.77 -0.04
C ASP A 38 3.11 9.93 -0.14
N HIS A 39 2.99 8.70 -0.60
CA HIS A 39 4.10 7.75 -0.62
C HIS A 39 4.02 6.77 -1.78
N VAL A 40 5.16 6.17 -2.09
CA VAL A 40 5.31 5.11 -3.08
C VAL A 40 6.13 3.97 -2.47
N CYS A 41 5.99 2.80 -3.07
CA CYS A 41 6.61 1.57 -2.59
C CYS A 41 7.85 1.16 -3.40
N ALA A 42 8.45 2.11 -4.12
CA ALA A 42 9.64 1.85 -4.92
C ALA A 42 10.62 3.01 -4.83
N GLU A 43 11.90 2.70 -5.01
CA GLU A 43 12.95 3.70 -5.17
C GLU A 43 13.06 4.11 -6.63
N PHE A 44 13.16 5.40 -6.88
CA PHE A 44 13.29 5.97 -8.22
C PHE A 44 14.54 6.83 -8.34
N LYS A 45 15.16 6.83 -9.52
CA LYS A 45 16.27 7.68 -9.85
C LYS A 45 15.86 9.15 -9.67
N ASN A 46 16.67 9.94 -8.97
CA ASN A 46 16.38 11.34 -8.63
C ASN A 46 15.08 11.51 -7.84
N CYS A 47 14.63 10.46 -7.14
CA CYS A 47 13.39 10.46 -6.37
C CYS A 47 12.13 10.73 -7.22
N HIS A 48 12.23 10.63 -8.54
CA HIS A 48 11.18 10.96 -9.50
C HIS A 48 10.40 9.71 -9.91
N ARG A 49 9.13 9.66 -9.54
CA ARG A 49 8.24 8.53 -9.87
C ARG A 49 7.98 8.47 -11.38
N SER A 50 8.62 7.50 -12.03
CA SER A 50 8.45 7.21 -13.44
C SER A 50 8.88 5.78 -13.68
N ILE A 51 8.27 5.08 -14.62
CA ILE A 51 8.67 3.71 -14.93
C ILE A 51 10.12 3.66 -15.44
N ASP A 52 10.56 4.68 -16.16
CA ASP A 52 11.92 4.77 -16.68
C ASP A 52 12.96 5.02 -15.57
N ASP A 53 12.54 5.56 -14.45
CA ASP A 53 13.40 5.88 -13.31
C ASP A 53 13.35 4.84 -12.20
N PHE A 54 12.62 3.74 -12.38
CA PHE A 54 12.51 2.67 -11.39
C PHE A 54 13.88 2.07 -11.09
N LEU A 55 14.22 1.98 -9.79
CA LEU A 55 15.46 1.36 -9.33
C LEU A 55 15.21 0.04 -8.60
N SER A 56 14.33 0.03 -7.62
CA SER A 56 14.09 -1.16 -6.80
C SER A 56 12.79 -1.06 -6.00
N SER A 57 12.29 -2.21 -5.56
CA SER A 57 11.18 -2.30 -4.61
C SER A 57 11.34 -3.56 -3.74
N ASP A 58 10.94 -3.48 -2.49
CA ASP A 58 10.88 -4.61 -1.56
C ASP A 58 9.48 -4.83 -0.99
N VAL A 59 8.48 -4.16 -1.54
CA VAL A 59 7.10 -4.26 -1.07
C VAL A 59 6.12 -4.13 -2.22
N GLU A 60 5.09 -4.95 -2.20
CA GLU A 60 3.93 -4.85 -3.08
C GLU A 60 2.75 -4.27 -2.30
N VAL A 61 2.06 -3.29 -2.86
CA VAL A 61 0.84 -2.74 -2.27
C VAL A 61 -0.35 -3.11 -3.13
N MET A 62 -1.40 -3.57 -2.48
CA MET A 62 -2.68 -3.86 -3.13
C MET A 62 -3.78 -3.00 -2.52
N ASP A 63 -4.68 -2.56 -3.37
CA ASP A 63 -5.83 -1.75 -2.99
C ASP A 63 -7.08 -2.61 -3.05
N CYS A 64 -7.80 -2.70 -1.95
CA CYS A 64 -9.02 -3.50 -1.87
C CYS A 64 -10.18 -2.66 -1.36
N ASP A 65 -11.15 -2.39 -2.23
CA ASP A 65 -12.36 -1.63 -1.91
C ASP A 65 -13.57 -2.53 -1.64
N ASN A 66 -13.49 -3.82 -1.94
CA ASN A 66 -14.60 -4.77 -1.85
C ASN A 66 -15.83 -4.35 -2.67
N ASP A 67 -15.62 -3.61 -3.75
CA ASP A 67 -16.68 -3.12 -4.62
C ASP A 67 -17.18 -4.15 -5.63
N HIS A 68 -16.60 -5.36 -5.63
CA HIS A 68 -16.96 -6.45 -6.52
C HIS A 68 -18.27 -7.17 -6.14
N SER A 69 -18.76 -6.97 -4.92
CA SER A 69 -19.98 -7.59 -4.43
C SER A 69 -20.63 -6.78 -3.32
N ASP A 70 -21.96 -6.83 -3.25
CA ASP A 70 -22.73 -6.27 -2.14
C ASP A 70 -22.99 -7.31 -1.04
N ASP A 71 -22.63 -8.57 -1.27
CA ASP A 71 -22.74 -9.65 -0.29
C ASP A 71 -21.49 -9.68 0.60
N SER A 72 -21.70 -9.51 1.92
CA SER A 72 -20.61 -9.49 2.89
C SER A 72 -19.77 -10.77 2.92
N ASN A 73 -20.33 -11.89 2.49
CA ASN A 73 -19.59 -13.16 2.41
C ASN A 73 -18.51 -13.14 1.33
N ASP A 74 -18.62 -12.24 0.35
CA ASP A 74 -17.65 -12.10 -0.74
C ASP A 74 -16.57 -11.07 -0.44
N TRP A 75 -16.65 -10.38 0.70
CA TRP A 75 -15.69 -9.32 1.03
C TRP A 75 -14.40 -9.90 1.57
N ILE A 76 -13.29 -9.27 1.17
CA ILE A 76 -11.94 -9.62 1.63
C ILE A 76 -11.63 -8.81 2.89
N THR A 77 -11.30 -9.52 3.97
CA THR A 77 -10.98 -8.97 5.28
C THR A 77 -9.61 -9.49 5.72
N ALA A 78 -9.12 -9.02 6.88
CA ALA A 78 -7.86 -9.52 7.45
C ALA A 78 -7.90 -11.03 7.65
N GLU A 79 -9.02 -11.56 8.14
CA GLU A 79 -9.21 -13.00 8.34
C GLU A 79 -9.09 -13.78 7.03
N LYS A 80 -9.60 -13.20 5.94
CA LYS A 80 -9.52 -13.81 4.60
C LYS A 80 -8.07 -13.88 4.10
N TYR A 81 -7.29 -12.82 4.34
CA TYR A 81 -5.86 -12.84 4.00
C TYR A 81 -5.11 -13.91 4.80
N ASP A 82 -5.43 -14.07 6.08
CA ASP A 82 -4.80 -15.08 6.93
C ASP A 82 -5.13 -16.50 6.46
N GLU A 83 -6.34 -16.73 5.96
CA GLU A 83 -6.73 -18.00 5.37
C GLU A 83 -6.01 -18.29 4.06
N LEU A 84 -5.90 -17.27 3.17
CA LEU A 84 -5.31 -17.42 1.85
C LEU A 84 -3.77 -17.48 1.90
N PHE A 85 -3.16 -16.75 2.83
CA PHE A 85 -1.71 -16.58 2.92
C PHE A 85 -1.23 -16.78 4.35
N PRO A 86 -1.37 -17.99 4.93
CA PRO A 86 -1.10 -18.21 6.36
C PRO A 86 0.37 -17.99 6.75
N ASP A 87 1.30 -18.11 5.80
CA ASP A 87 2.74 -17.99 6.06
C ASP A 87 3.33 -16.67 5.55
N VAL A 88 2.48 -15.72 5.15
CA VAL A 88 2.93 -14.43 4.59
C VAL A 88 2.68 -13.31 5.59
N SER A 89 3.72 -12.53 5.86
CA SER A 89 3.59 -11.30 6.65
C SER A 89 3.04 -10.17 5.78
N TYR A 90 2.18 -9.33 6.36
CA TYR A 90 1.63 -8.17 5.67
C TYR A 90 1.27 -7.07 6.66
N ILE A 91 1.08 -5.84 6.15
CA ILE A 91 0.50 -4.72 6.91
C ILE A 91 -0.78 -4.29 6.21
N LEU A 92 -1.89 -4.26 6.94
CA LEU A 92 -3.18 -3.80 6.45
C LEU A 92 -3.47 -2.42 7.02
N VAL A 93 -3.76 -1.46 6.13
CA VAL A 93 -4.05 -0.07 6.49
C VAL A 93 -5.46 0.27 6.01
N PRO A 94 -6.40 0.56 6.93
CA PRO A 94 -7.74 1.00 6.53
C PRO A 94 -7.68 2.29 5.71
N ARG A 95 -8.49 2.36 4.67
CA ARG A 95 -8.61 3.56 3.84
C ARG A 95 -9.64 4.52 4.44
N ARG A 96 -9.67 5.76 3.91
CA ARG A 96 -10.61 6.81 4.35
C ARG A 96 -12.06 6.32 4.42
N ASN A 97 -12.50 5.53 3.44
CA ASN A 97 -13.87 5.05 3.33
C ASN A 97 -14.09 3.66 3.95
N ASP A 98 -13.12 3.14 4.71
CA ASP A 98 -13.27 1.86 5.39
C ASP A 98 -14.47 1.90 6.34
N GLY A 99 -15.35 0.90 6.20
CA GLY A 99 -16.56 0.79 7.02
C GLY A 99 -17.61 1.88 6.77
N LYS A 100 -17.49 2.67 5.70
CA LYS A 100 -18.41 3.77 5.39
C LYS A 100 -19.19 3.51 4.11
N VAL A 101 -20.39 4.11 4.02
CA VAL A 101 -21.17 4.14 2.79
C VAL A 101 -20.44 5.02 1.76
N LYS A 102 -20.37 4.56 0.53
CA LYS A 102 -19.73 5.27 -0.58
C LYS A 102 -20.67 5.28 -1.79
N GLY A 103 -21.27 6.43 -2.06
CA GLY A 103 -22.27 6.55 -3.11
C GLY A 103 -23.47 5.64 -2.85
N LYS A 104 -23.78 4.74 -3.79
CA LYS A 104 -24.86 3.77 -3.66
C LYS A 104 -24.42 2.46 -2.99
N ARG A 105 -23.13 2.34 -2.64
CA ARG A 105 -22.58 1.13 -2.03
C ARG A 105 -22.68 1.20 -0.52
N SER A 106 -23.07 0.08 0.09
CA SER A 106 -23.16 -0.06 1.55
C SER A 106 -21.79 0.07 2.21
N ALA A 107 -21.78 0.31 3.51
CA ALA A 107 -20.55 0.29 4.31
C ALA A 107 -19.88 -1.08 4.20
N ARG A 108 -18.57 -1.09 3.94
CA ARG A 108 -17.78 -2.30 3.75
C ARG A 108 -16.31 -2.06 4.05
N PRO A 109 -15.52 -3.11 4.30
CA PRO A 109 -14.07 -2.96 4.50
C PRO A 109 -13.40 -2.41 3.24
N ARG A 110 -12.56 -1.38 3.43
CA ARG A 110 -11.72 -0.82 2.38
C ARG A 110 -10.34 -0.55 2.95
N HIS A 111 -9.31 -1.07 2.29
CA HIS A 111 -7.95 -1.00 2.84
C HIS A 111 -6.88 -1.10 1.76
N HIS A 112 -5.67 -0.66 2.11
CA HIS A 112 -4.45 -1.03 1.42
C HIS A 112 -3.79 -2.15 2.18
N ILE A 113 -3.17 -3.09 1.47
CA ILE A 113 -2.39 -4.14 2.09
C ILE A 113 -0.99 -4.15 1.48
N TYR A 114 0.02 -4.21 2.35
CA TYR A 114 1.43 -4.14 1.99
C TYR A 114 2.09 -5.48 2.26
N PHE A 115 2.61 -6.11 1.20
CA PHE A 115 3.33 -7.38 1.29
C PHE A 115 4.82 -7.15 1.10
N PRO A 116 5.66 -7.35 2.13
CA PRO A 116 7.10 -7.30 1.95
C PRO A 116 7.59 -8.48 1.12
N HIS A 117 8.59 -8.25 0.30
CA HIS A 117 9.23 -9.29 -0.51
C HIS A 117 10.71 -9.01 -0.67
N SER A 118 11.45 -9.96 -1.24
CA SER A 118 12.85 -9.76 -1.57
C SER A 118 12.99 -8.62 -2.58
N LYS A 119 14.05 -7.83 -2.43
CA LYS A 119 14.28 -6.67 -3.30
C LYS A 119 14.36 -7.08 -4.76
N ILE A 120 13.57 -6.42 -5.59
CA ILE A 120 13.59 -6.56 -7.04
C ILE A 120 14.16 -5.27 -7.66
N THR A 121 14.83 -5.40 -8.80
CA THR A 121 15.55 -4.31 -9.47
C THR A 121 15.13 -4.11 -10.92
N SER A 122 14.10 -4.83 -11.37
CA SER A 122 13.55 -4.70 -12.72
C SER A 122 12.07 -4.41 -12.65
N ALA A 123 11.61 -3.39 -13.39
CA ALA A 123 10.19 -3.05 -13.46
C ALA A 123 9.35 -4.20 -14.04
N ASP A 124 9.96 -5.10 -14.83
CA ASP A 124 9.27 -6.25 -15.41
C ASP A 124 8.95 -7.35 -14.38
N GLU A 125 9.59 -7.30 -13.19
CA GLU A 125 9.35 -8.25 -12.10
C GLU A 125 8.24 -7.80 -11.14
N VAL A 126 7.76 -6.59 -11.29
CA VAL A 126 6.73 -6.01 -10.41
C VAL A 126 5.33 -6.46 -10.82
#